data_181ff786f6c885b8dca5174ca0cadcb6
#
_entry.id   181ff786f6c885b8dca5174ca0cadcb6
#
_cell.length_a   1.000
_cell.length_b   1.000
_cell.length_c   1.000
_cell.angle_alpha   90.00
_cell.angle_beta   90.00
_cell.angle_gamma   90.00
#
_symmetry.space_group_name_H-M   'P 1'
#
loop_
_entity.id
_entity.type
_entity.pdbx_description
1 polymer ?
#
loop_
_entity_poly.entity_id
_entity_poly.type
_entity_poly.pdbx_seq_one_letter_code
_entity_poly.pdbx_strand_id
1 'polypeptide(L)'
;EWFFGPRMPKYTAELIYRDQGVIPSTIGKGLDLNFQHRFGFGYMQNNDYNRHGENIARNDVGTTRTRYMANIDQSLFNYTNPEKLMALNVALVLQGSAALYGTGDTQFVGRIGPRVHSQYKHWMQDVGFFASAYQDGTPMQMYDMYRYGHANVYIREALRFNKYLTVAWSGTLTMTGDSPNGEMFQENSFIVALGPDDFKLNIGYDWVRQQTYFAFILAMDTKRSGVEFEKMEIKHPDRL
;
A
#
# COMPACT_ATOMS: atom_id res chain seq x y z
N GLU A 1 0.70 -6.50 -7.31
CA GLU A 1 1.21 -5.97 -6.04
C GLU A 1 2.35 -5.01 -6.32
N TRP A 2 2.18 -3.75 -5.97
CA TRP A 2 3.24 -2.79 -6.01
C TRP A 2 3.99 -2.88 -4.69
N PHE A 3 5.12 -3.56 -4.69
CA PHE A 3 6.02 -3.54 -3.54
C PHE A 3 6.79 -2.23 -3.54
N PHE A 4 6.34 -1.28 -2.75
CA PHE A 4 7.07 -0.07 -2.52
C PHE A 4 8.03 -0.26 -1.35
N GLY A 5 9.29 -0.39 -1.67
CA GLY A 5 10.39 -0.15 -0.81
C GLY A 5 10.82 -1.25 0.14
N PRO A 6 11.94 -1.02 0.76
CA PRO A 6 12.78 -1.97 1.47
C PRO A 6 12.35 -2.24 2.91
N ARG A 7 11.06 -2.22 3.20
CA ARG A 7 10.52 -2.66 4.50
C ARG A 7 10.45 -4.18 4.58
N MET A 8 11.39 -4.87 3.93
CA MET A 8 11.47 -6.30 4.07
C MET A 8 12.29 -6.65 5.30
N PRO A 9 11.78 -7.51 6.19
CA PRO A 9 12.60 -8.09 7.25
C PRO A 9 13.73 -8.91 6.61
N LYS A 10 14.83 -9.06 7.32
CA LYS A 10 15.96 -9.86 6.87
C LYS A 10 15.53 -11.30 6.56
N TYR A 11 14.64 -11.82 7.38
CA TYR A 11 13.98 -13.11 7.17
C TYR A 11 12.51 -13.00 7.57
N THR A 12 11.66 -13.60 6.75
CA THR A 12 10.25 -13.77 7.08
C THR A 12 9.77 -15.13 6.59
N ALA A 13 9.03 -15.82 7.44
CA ALA A 13 8.25 -16.99 7.09
C ALA A 13 6.86 -16.77 7.68
N GLU A 14 5.89 -16.40 6.88
CA GLU A 14 4.54 -16.05 7.31
C GLU A 14 3.51 -16.85 6.52
N LEU A 15 2.60 -17.49 7.22
CA LEU A 15 1.38 -18.05 6.66
C LEU A 15 0.33 -16.95 6.62
N ILE A 16 -0.24 -16.73 5.45
CA ILE A 16 -1.20 -15.66 5.22
C ILE A 16 -2.51 -16.27 4.70
N TYR A 17 -3.59 -16.01 5.43
CA TYR A 17 -4.96 -16.19 4.95
C TYR A 17 -5.51 -14.83 4.53
N ARG A 18 -6.15 -14.78 3.38
CA ARG A 18 -6.77 -13.58 2.83
C ARG A 18 -8.14 -13.93 2.28
N ASP A 19 -9.10 -13.07 2.57
CA ASP A 19 -10.42 -13.14 1.97
C ASP A 19 -10.93 -11.74 1.64
N GLN A 20 -11.79 -11.66 0.63
CA GLN A 20 -12.35 -10.41 0.15
C GLN A 20 -13.75 -10.65 -0.38
N GLY A 21 -14.59 -9.63 -0.28
CA GLY A 21 -15.96 -9.71 -0.77
C GLY A 21 -16.53 -8.34 -1.10
N VAL A 22 -17.66 -8.39 -1.78
CA VAL A 22 -18.43 -7.22 -2.16
C VAL A 22 -19.84 -7.40 -1.64
N ILE A 23 -20.34 -6.42 -0.90
CA ILE A 23 -21.73 -6.35 -0.48
C ILE A 23 -22.42 -5.34 -1.39
N PRO A 24 -23.34 -5.78 -2.26
CA PRO A 24 -24.06 -4.91 -3.15
C PRO A 24 -24.80 -3.81 -2.40
N SER A 25 -24.71 -2.59 -2.87
CA SER A 25 -25.40 -1.47 -2.27
C SER A 25 -26.92 -1.51 -2.57
N THR A 26 -27.70 -1.26 -1.53
CA THR A 26 -29.15 -1.00 -1.66
C THR A 26 -29.45 0.47 -1.97
N ILE A 27 -28.46 1.36 -1.88
CA ILE A 27 -28.63 2.82 -2.00
C ILE A 27 -28.52 3.25 -3.46
N GLY A 28 -27.73 2.55 -4.27
CA GLY A 28 -27.52 2.90 -5.67
C GLY A 28 -26.61 1.91 -6.41
N LYS A 29 -26.79 1.84 -7.71
CA LYS A 29 -25.99 0.96 -8.56
C LYS A 29 -24.52 1.42 -8.59
N GLY A 30 -23.60 0.51 -8.30
CA GLY A 30 -22.16 0.79 -8.30
C GLY A 30 -21.64 1.50 -7.03
N LEU A 31 -22.48 1.60 -5.99
CA LEU A 31 -22.09 2.14 -4.68
C LEU A 31 -21.86 0.99 -3.68
N ASP A 32 -21.14 -0.02 -4.10
CA ASP A 32 -20.94 -1.23 -3.33
C ASP A 32 -19.97 -1.02 -2.17
N LEU A 33 -20.13 -1.80 -1.11
CA LEU A 33 -19.19 -1.89 -0.02
C LEU A 33 -18.25 -3.05 -0.30
N ASN A 34 -16.98 -2.73 -0.46
CA ASN A 34 -15.92 -3.73 -0.61
C ASN A 34 -15.26 -3.95 0.72
N PHE A 35 -15.04 -5.20 1.08
CA PHE A 35 -14.26 -5.54 2.25
C PHE A 35 -13.15 -6.51 1.88
N GLN A 36 -12.06 -6.37 2.60
CA GLN A 36 -10.93 -7.27 2.50
C GLN A 36 -10.37 -7.47 3.89
N HIS A 37 -10.03 -8.70 4.22
CA HIS A 37 -9.31 -8.97 5.44
C HIS A 37 -8.19 -9.97 5.23
N ARG A 38 -7.21 -9.88 6.11
CA ARG A 38 -6.02 -10.70 6.06
C ARG A 38 -5.63 -11.09 7.47
N PHE A 39 -5.34 -12.35 7.65
CA PHE A 39 -4.72 -12.89 8.86
C PHE A 39 -3.36 -13.45 8.51
N GLY A 40 -2.34 -13.10 9.28
CA GLY A 40 -0.99 -13.58 9.11
C GLY A 40 -0.43 -14.11 10.43
N PHE A 41 0.31 -15.20 10.35
CA PHE A 41 1.08 -15.74 11.47
C PHE A 41 2.44 -16.20 10.97
N GLY A 42 3.49 -15.81 11.65
CA GLY A 42 4.83 -16.22 11.21
C GLY A 42 5.95 -15.74 12.11
N TYR A 43 7.16 -16.07 11.69
CA TYR A 43 8.40 -15.61 12.30
C TYR A 43 9.04 -14.54 11.42
N MET A 44 9.58 -13.53 12.04
CA MET A 44 10.25 -12.42 11.39
C MET A 44 11.55 -12.10 12.13
N GLN A 45 12.55 -11.73 11.38
CA GLN A 45 13.80 -11.20 11.90
C GLN A 45 14.19 -9.95 11.15
N ASN A 46 14.46 -8.87 11.84
CA ASN A 46 14.83 -7.59 11.25
C ASN A 46 16.25 -7.21 11.63
N ASN A 47 16.92 -6.55 10.68
CA ASN A 47 18.11 -5.76 10.99
C ASN A 47 17.65 -4.36 11.34
N ASP A 48 18.04 -3.88 12.49
CA ASP A 48 17.73 -2.51 12.89
C ASP A 48 18.70 -1.54 12.19
N TYR A 49 18.22 -0.97 11.08
CA TYR A 49 18.86 0.16 10.42
C TYR A 49 18.05 1.40 10.69
N ASN A 50 18.71 2.48 11.08
CA ASN A 50 18.07 3.77 11.04
C ASN A 50 17.84 4.20 9.58
N ARG A 51 17.13 5.30 9.42
CA ARG A 51 16.78 5.95 8.18
C ARG A 51 17.94 6.32 7.27
N HIS A 52 19.10 6.60 7.87
CA HIS A 52 20.31 7.03 7.18
C HIS A 52 21.30 5.88 6.94
N GLY A 53 20.88 4.64 7.14
CA GLY A 53 21.78 3.50 7.03
C GLY A 53 22.79 3.38 8.17
N GLU A 54 22.69 4.23 9.19
CA GLU A 54 23.52 4.11 10.39
C GLU A 54 22.99 2.97 11.24
N ASN A 55 23.88 2.10 11.69
CA ASN A 55 23.56 1.05 12.65
C ASN A 55 23.16 1.71 13.98
N ILE A 56 21.88 1.85 14.25
CA ILE A 56 21.44 2.06 15.62
C ILE A 56 21.61 0.73 16.32
N ALA A 57 22.22 0.78 17.50
CA ALA A 57 22.57 -0.34 18.37
C ALA A 57 21.81 -1.63 18.01
N ARG A 58 22.49 -2.55 17.38
CA ARG A 58 21.97 -3.77 16.80
C ARG A 58 21.17 -4.56 17.82
N ASN A 59 19.89 -4.39 17.81
CA ASN A 59 19.00 -5.39 18.31
C ASN A 59 18.44 -6.12 17.08
N ASP A 60 19.13 -7.18 16.65
CA ASP A 60 18.54 -8.17 15.76
C ASP A 60 17.36 -8.78 16.50
N VAL A 61 16.18 -8.25 16.28
CA VAL A 61 14.95 -8.74 16.89
C VAL A 61 14.38 -9.83 16.01
N GLY A 62 14.47 -11.07 16.49
CA GLY A 62 13.72 -12.19 15.94
C GLY A 62 12.48 -12.44 16.79
N THR A 63 11.30 -12.44 16.21
CA THR A 63 10.06 -12.68 16.94
C THR A 63 9.00 -13.33 16.07
N THR A 64 8.08 -14.02 16.69
CA THR A 64 6.83 -14.41 16.03
C THR A 64 5.89 -13.22 15.97
N ARG A 65 5.06 -13.16 14.92
CA ARG A 65 4.01 -12.17 14.78
C ARG A 65 2.71 -12.84 14.38
N THR A 66 1.65 -12.49 15.08
CA THR A 66 0.27 -12.73 14.66
C THR A 66 -0.34 -11.39 14.29
N ARG A 67 -0.88 -11.26 13.08
CA ARG A 67 -1.43 -10.00 12.58
C ARG A 67 -2.77 -10.20 11.92
N TYR A 68 -3.72 -9.34 12.25
CA TYR A 68 -4.99 -9.21 11.56
C TYR A 68 -5.09 -7.82 10.93
N MET A 69 -5.60 -7.75 9.71
CA MET A 69 -5.78 -6.52 8.96
C MET A 69 -7.14 -6.57 8.29
N ALA A 70 -7.84 -5.44 8.30
CA ALA A 70 -9.11 -5.27 7.62
C ALA A 70 -9.13 -3.95 6.86
N ASN A 71 -9.74 -3.97 5.69
CA ASN A 71 -10.01 -2.81 4.87
C ASN A 71 -11.46 -2.85 4.41
N ILE A 72 -12.16 -1.75 4.59
CA ILE A 72 -13.54 -1.56 4.16
C ILE A 72 -13.59 -0.30 3.30
N ASP A 73 -14.06 -0.45 2.07
CA ASP A 73 -14.23 0.63 1.09
C ASP A 73 -15.72 0.78 0.79
N GLN A 74 -16.34 1.87 1.19
CA GLN A 74 -17.69 2.23 0.80
C GLN A 74 -17.62 3.20 -0.38
N SER A 75 -18.02 2.76 -1.56
CA SER A 75 -18.15 3.65 -2.71
C SER A 75 -19.29 4.67 -2.47
N LEU A 76 -18.97 5.94 -2.60
CA LEU A 76 -19.91 7.06 -2.48
C LEU A 76 -20.32 7.59 -3.85
N PHE A 77 -19.42 7.51 -4.81
CA PHE A 77 -19.65 7.91 -6.19
C PHE A 77 -18.80 7.05 -7.12
N ASN A 78 -19.42 6.63 -8.22
CA ASN A 78 -18.73 5.84 -9.25
C ASN A 78 -19.18 6.31 -10.64
N TYR A 79 -18.24 6.73 -11.45
CA TYR A 79 -18.45 7.14 -12.83
C TYR A 79 -17.47 6.40 -13.73
N THR A 80 -17.97 5.80 -14.79
CA THR A 80 -17.16 5.09 -15.79
C THR A 80 -17.65 5.45 -17.19
N ASN A 81 -16.74 5.89 -18.05
CA ASN A 81 -16.98 6.14 -19.46
C ASN A 81 -15.94 5.37 -20.29
N PRO A 82 -16.27 4.17 -20.78
CA PRO A 82 -15.35 3.34 -21.56
C PRO A 82 -14.88 3.97 -22.86
N GLU A 83 -15.75 4.73 -23.53
CA GLU A 83 -15.41 5.38 -24.82
C GLU A 83 -14.32 6.43 -24.68
N LYS A 84 -14.30 7.13 -23.55
CA LYS A 84 -13.29 8.15 -23.24
C LYS A 84 -12.13 7.61 -22.40
N LEU A 85 -12.16 6.32 -22.06
CA LEU A 85 -11.22 5.70 -21.13
C LEU A 85 -11.10 6.50 -19.81
N MET A 86 -12.27 6.84 -19.23
CA MET A 86 -12.37 7.61 -17.99
C MET A 86 -13.07 6.82 -16.91
N ALA A 87 -12.50 6.84 -15.72
CA ALA A 87 -13.15 6.34 -14.50
C ALA A 87 -12.86 7.27 -13.33
N LEU A 88 -13.84 7.44 -12.46
CA LEU A 88 -13.74 8.18 -11.20
C LEU A 88 -14.52 7.44 -10.13
N ASN A 89 -13.84 7.09 -9.05
CA ASN A 89 -14.45 6.53 -7.87
C ASN A 89 -14.11 7.38 -6.65
N VAL A 90 -15.12 7.75 -5.90
CA VAL A 90 -14.96 8.39 -4.58
C VAL A 90 -15.47 7.41 -3.54
N ALA A 91 -14.66 7.12 -2.54
CA ALA A 91 -14.98 6.16 -1.48
C ALA A 91 -14.64 6.71 -0.11
N LEU A 92 -15.36 6.25 0.91
CA LEU A 92 -14.94 6.31 2.30
C LEU A 92 -14.23 5.01 2.65
N VAL A 93 -13.04 5.12 3.17
CA VAL A 93 -12.18 3.97 3.48
C VAL A 93 -11.98 3.88 4.99
N LEU A 94 -12.17 2.68 5.54
CA LEU A 94 -11.83 2.32 6.91
C LEU A 94 -10.80 1.21 6.88
N GLN A 95 -9.67 1.41 7.54
CA GLN A 95 -8.61 0.41 7.64
C GLN A 95 -8.26 0.15 9.10
N GLY A 96 -8.02 -1.10 9.44
CA GLY A 96 -7.60 -1.51 10.76
C GLY A 96 -6.53 -2.59 10.72
N SER A 97 -5.60 -2.54 11.65
CA SER A 97 -4.56 -3.56 11.83
C SER A 97 -4.32 -3.78 13.32
N ALA A 98 -4.22 -5.04 13.72
CA ALA A 98 -3.82 -5.46 15.05
C ALA A 98 -2.71 -6.50 14.94
N ALA A 99 -1.61 -6.32 15.66
CA ALA A 99 -0.50 -7.27 15.70
C ALA A 99 -0.10 -7.60 17.14
N LEU A 100 0.24 -8.87 17.34
CA LEU A 100 0.80 -9.41 18.58
C LEU A 100 2.16 -10.01 18.26
N TYR A 101 3.15 -9.69 19.06
CA TYR A 101 4.51 -10.18 18.89
C TYR A 101 4.88 -11.16 19.99
N GLY A 102 5.75 -12.11 19.69
CA GLY A 102 6.27 -13.09 20.65
C GLY A 102 7.07 -12.45 21.79
N THR A 103 7.50 -11.22 21.65
CA THR A 103 8.12 -10.38 22.69
C THR A 103 7.12 -9.89 23.73
N GLY A 104 5.81 -10.06 23.50
CA GLY A 104 4.74 -9.51 24.32
C GLY A 104 4.26 -8.12 23.88
N ASP A 105 4.91 -7.52 22.89
CA ASP A 105 4.52 -6.23 22.35
C ASP A 105 3.25 -6.34 21.50
N THR A 106 2.50 -5.22 21.43
CA THR A 106 1.27 -5.12 20.64
C THR A 106 1.24 -3.85 19.82
N GLN A 107 0.68 -3.93 18.62
CA GLN A 107 0.45 -2.78 17.78
C GLN A 107 -1.00 -2.74 17.30
N PHE A 108 -1.62 -1.57 17.38
CA PHE A 108 -2.94 -1.31 16.81
C PHE A 108 -2.89 -0.05 15.96
N VAL A 109 -3.47 -0.13 14.76
CA VAL A 109 -3.60 1.00 13.86
C VAL A 109 -5.00 1.02 13.30
N GLY A 110 -5.65 2.17 13.39
CA GLY A 110 -6.94 2.43 12.74
C GLY A 110 -6.87 3.72 11.94
N ARG A 111 -7.44 3.74 10.77
CA ARG A 111 -7.56 4.96 9.96
C ARG A 111 -8.88 4.99 9.19
N ILE A 112 -9.37 6.21 9.01
CA ILE A 112 -10.58 6.48 8.26
C ILE A 112 -10.39 7.73 7.41
N GLY A 113 -10.94 7.72 6.20
CA GLY A 113 -10.93 8.90 5.38
C GLY A 113 -11.43 8.73 3.96
N PRO A 114 -11.68 9.83 3.27
CA PRO A 114 -12.07 9.81 1.87
C PRO A 114 -10.89 9.43 0.97
N ARG A 115 -11.23 8.75 -0.12
CA ARG A 115 -10.33 8.40 -1.21
C ARG A 115 -10.96 8.77 -2.54
N VAL A 116 -10.14 9.27 -3.44
CA VAL A 116 -10.49 9.52 -4.83
C VAL A 116 -9.55 8.69 -5.70
N HIS A 117 -10.11 7.77 -6.46
CA HIS A 117 -9.41 7.05 -7.50
C HIS A 117 -9.90 7.53 -8.85
N SER A 118 -8.98 7.98 -9.70
CA SER A 118 -9.30 8.45 -11.04
C SER A 118 -8.40 7.81 -12.08
N GLN A 119 -8.97 7.56 -13.24
CA GLN A 119 -8.24 7.12 -14.42
C GLN A 119 -8.69 7.96 -15.62
N TYR A 120 -7.71 8.41 -16.38
CA TYR A 120 -7.94 9.04 -17.67
C TYR A 120 -6.95 8.51 -18.68
N LYS A 121 -7.44 7.75 -19.66
CA LYS A 121 -6.59 7.04 -20.65
C LYS A 121 -5.50 6.21 -19.94
N HIS A 122 -4.26 6.61 -20.09
CA HIS A 122 -3.08 5.91 -19.57
C HIS A 122 -2.57 6.48 -18.24
N TRP A 123 -3.24 7.48 -17.69
CA TRP A 123 -2.92 8.08 -16.40
C TRP A 123 -3.87 7.61 -15.32
N MET A 124 -3.33 7.15 -14.22
CA MET A 124 -4.07 6.77 -13.01
C MET A 124 -3.60 7.62 -11.85
N GLN A 125 -4.55 8.04 -11.04
CA GLN A 125 -4.30 8.78 -9.81
C GLN A 125 -5.14 8.21 -8.68
N ASP A 126 -4.57 8.18 -7.49
CA ASP A 126 -5.19 7.73 -6.27
C ASP A 126 -4.77 8.66 -5.13
N VAL A 127 -5.71 9.42 -4.64
CA VAL A 127 -5.50 10.41 -3.58
C VAL A 127 -6.40 10.08 -2.41
N GLY A 128 -5.85 10.08 -1.20
CA GLY A 128 -6.64 9.90 0.01
C GLY A 128 -6.15 10.78 1.14
N PHE A 129 -7.10 11.18 1.96
CA PHE A 129 -6.86 11.86 3.23
C PHE A 129 -7.32 10.97 4.36
N PHE A 130 -6.46 10.70 5.34
CA PHE A 130 -6.79 9.82 6.46
C PHE A 130 -6.56 10.52 7.80
N ALA A 131 -7.55 10.37 8.69
CA ALA A 131 -7.35 10.49 10.12
C ALA A 131 -6.94 9.12 10.67
N SER A 132 -5.94 9.08 11.54
CA SER A 132 -5.34 7.85 12.07
C SER A 132 -5.25 7.89 13.59
N ALA A 133 -5.53 6.75 14.22
CA ALA A 133 -5.24 6.49 15.62
C ALA A 133 -4.38 5.22 15.70
N TYR A 134 -3.37 5.24 16.56
CA TYR A 134 -2.48 4.09 16.69
C TYR A 134 -1.94 3.95 18.11
N GLN A 135 -1.73 2.71 18.49
CA GLN A 135 -0.88 2.31 19.61
C GLN A 135 0.27 1.52 19.01
N ASP A 136 1.48 2.01 19.19
CA ASP A 136 2.64 1.45 18.56
C ASP A 136 3.60 0.86 19.61
N GLY A 137 3.57 -0.43 19.73
CA GLY A 137 4.47 -1.23 20.54
C GLY A 137 5.25 -2.24 19.71
N THR A 138 5.40 -2.00 18.39
CA THR A 138 6.13 -2.95 17.55
C THR A 138 7.62 -3.00 17.90
N PRO A 139 8.22 -4.20 18.08
CA PRO A 139 9.64 -4.35 18.20
C PRO A 139 10.36 -4.17 16.86
N MET A 140 9.59 -4.06 15.75
CA MET A 140 10.09 -3.97 14.38
C MET A 140 9.73 -2.62 13.75
N GLN A 141 10.19 -1.55 14.34
CA GLN A 141 9.79 -0.18 13.99
C GLN A 141 9.97 0.15 12.50
N MET A 142 11.05 -0.30 11.88
CA MET A 142 11.31 -0.04 10.46
C MET A 142 10.40 -0.84 9.52
N TYR A 143 9.96 -2.00 9.93
CA TYR A 143 9.14 -2.89 9.11
C TYR A 143 7.64 -2.61 9.26
N ASP A 144 7.18 -2.43 10.50
CA ASP A 144 5.77 -2.21 10.82
C ASP A 144 5.45 -0.71 11.02
N MET A 145 6.20 0.18 10.41
CA MET A 145 5.99 1.62 10.51
C MET A 145 4.70 2.06 9.81
N TYR A 146 3.61 2.06 10.54
CA TYR A 146 2.35 2.71 10.14
C TYR A 146 2.17 4.09 10.79
N ARG A 147 3.25 4.73 11.19
CA ARG A 147 3.26 6.01 11.88
C ARG A 147 3.14 7.15 10.88
N TYR A 148 1.98 7.33 10.32
CA TYR A 148 1.72 8.45 9.41
C TYR A 148 1.23 9.72 10.13
N GLY A 149 1.43 9.83 11.45
CA GLY A 149 0.80 10.89 12.24
C GLY A 149 -0.71 10.69 12.38
N HIS A 150 -1.40 11.67 13.00
CA HIS A 150 -2.84 11.60 13.21
C HIS A 150 -3.66 12.01 11.98
N ALA A 151 -3.09 12.77 11.07
CA ALA A 151 -3.67 13.08 9.78
C ALA A 151 -2.62 13.00 8.68
N ASN A 152 -2.95 12.38 7.58
CA ASN A 152 -2.04 12.22 6.44
C ASN A 152 -2.77 12.31 5.11
N VAL A 153 -2.01 12.70 4.08
CA VAL A 153 -2.43 12.66 2.69
C VAL A 153 -1.51 11.71 1.96
N TYR A 154 -2.08 10.76 1.24
CA TYR A 154 -1.30 10.01 0.28
C TYR A 154 -1.72 10.35 -1.15
N ILE A 155 -0.75 10.33 -2.05
CA ILE A 155 -0.94 10.53 -3.47
C ILE A 155 -0.16 9.43 -4.18
N ARG A 156 -0.81 8.76 -5.11
CA ARG A 156 -0.18 7.78 -6.00
C ARG A 156 -0.58 8.10 -7.42
N GLU A 157 0.39 8.16 -8.28
CA GLU A 157 0.19 8.43 -9.69
C GLU A 157 0.94 7.40 -10.52
N ALA A 158 0.34 7.00 -11.63
CA ALA A 158 0.99 6.15 -12.61
C ALA A 158 0.62 6.61 -14.02
N LEU A 159 1.62 6.72 -14.87
CA LEU A 159 1.48 7.06 -16.27
C LEU A 159 2.09 5.96 -17.14
N ARG A 160 1.27 5.35 -17.97
CA ARG A 160 1.69 4.36 -18.94
C ARG A 160 1.94 5.03 -20.29
N PHE A 161 3.18 5.16 -20.70
CA PHE A 161 3.53 5.74 -22.01
C PHE A 161 3.23 4.78 -23.15
N ASN A 162 3.50 3.51 -22.94
CA ASN A 162 3.22 2.43 -23.89
C ASN A 162 3.21 1.07 -23.16
N LYS A 163 3.07 -0.03 -23.90
CA LYS A 163 3.05 -1.38 -23.32
C LYS A 163 4.36 -1.81 -22.62
N TYR A 164 5.45 -1.08 -22.84
CA TYR A 164 6.77 -1.41 -22.28
C TYR A 164 7.26 -0.43 -21.23
N LEU A 165 6.62 0.73 -21.07
CA LEU A 165 7.07 1.77 -20.14
C LEU A 165 5.91 2.33 -19.33
N THR A 166 6.01 2.16 -18.03
CA THR A 166 5.15 2.81 -17.04
C THR A 166 6.02 3.52 -16.02
N VAL A 167 5.60 4.72 -15.64
CA VAL A 167 6.24 5.52 -14.59
C VAL A 167 5.22 5.73 -13.50
N ALA A 168 5.62 5.56 -12.25
CA ALA A 168 4.77 5.76 -11.10
C ALA A 168 5.47 6.55 -10.01
N TRP A 169 4.70 7.35 -9.30
CA TRP A 169 5.12 8.08 -8.11
C TRP A 169 4.16 7.80 -6.95
N SER A 170 4.70 7.70 -5.74
CA SER A 170 3.94 7.52 -4.52
C SER A 170 4.49 8.43 -3.44
N GLY A 171 3.63 9.22 -2.83
CA GLY A 171 3.97 10.10 -1.71
C GLY A 171 2.93 9.99 -0.60
N THR A 172 3.40 10.04 0.65
CA THR A 172 2.56 10.18 1.84
C THR A 172 3.10 11.30 2.69
N LEU A 173 2.25 12.31 2.93
CA LEU A 173 2.57 13.47 3.75
C LEU A 173 1.88 13.38 5.09
N THR A 174 2.59 13.65 6.17
CA THR A 174 2.03 13.86 7.49
C THR A 174 1.57 15.29 7.64
N MET A 175 0.30 15.48 7.99
CA MET A 175 -0.32 16.80 8.14
C MET A 175 -0.34 17.25 9.60
N THR A 176 -0.54 16.32 10.52
CA THR A 176 -0.58 16.60 11.98
C THR A 176 -0.06 15.41 12.77
N GLY A 177 0.47 15.68 13.95
CA GLY A 177 1.07 14.68 14.84
C GLY A 177 2.57 14.52 14.61
N ASP A 178 3.18 13.76 15.49
CA ASP A 178 4.61 13.51 15.41
C ASP A 178 4.89 12.57 14.23
N SER A 179 5.57 13.10 13.24
CA SER A 179 6.23 12.22 12.29
C SER A 179 7.32 11.46 13.04
N PRO A 180 7.38 10.12 12.92
CA PRO A 180 8.39 9.31 13.63
C PRO A 180 9.81 9.79 13.39
N ASN A 181 9.98 10.62 12.42
CA ASN A 181 11.27 11.04 11.90
C ASN A 181 11.42 12.55 11.81
N GLY A 182 10.44 13.32 12.26
CA GLY A 182 10.46 14.79 12.13
C GLY A 182 10.30 15.29 10.69
N GLU A 183 10.13 14.40 9.71
CA GLU A 183 10.01 14.79 8.31
C GLU A 183 8.56 14.80 7.86
N MET A 184 8.24 15.72 6.96
CA MET A 184 6.93 15.88 6.37
C MET A 184 6.52 14.65 5.53
N PHE A 185 7.46 14.07 4.78
CA PHE A 185 7.22 12.89 3.95
C PHE A 185 7.51 11.61 4.71
N GLN A 186 6.52 10.72 4.79
CA GLN A 186 6.66 9.35 5.28
C GLN A 186 7.01 8.37 4.16
N GLU A 187 6.59 8.69 2.95
CA GLU A 187 6.86 7.96 1.74
C GLU A 187 7.07 8.97 0.61
N ASN A 188 8.09 8.78 -0.20
CA ASN A 188 8.34 9.53 -1.42
C ASN A 188 9.15 8.64 -2.36
N SER A 189 8.45 7.94 -3.23
CA SER A 189 9.05 6.90 -4.07
C SER A 189 8.68 7.09 -5.52
N PHE A 190 9.65 6.87 -6.40
CA PHE A 190 9.47 6.88 -7.83
C PHE A 190 9.85 5.53 -8.43
N ILE A 191 9.06 5.03 -9.37
CA ILE A 191 9.28 3.74 -10.02
C ILE A 191 9.17 3.89 -11.52
N VAL A 192 10.09 3.24 -12.21
CA VAL A 192 10.03 2.99 -13.64
C VAL A 192 9.85 1.49 -13.85
N ALA A 193 8.78 1.11 -14.52
CA ALA A 193 8.52 -0.26 -14.91
C ALA A 193 8.79 -0.42 -16.41
N LEU A 194 9.73 -1.31 -16.74
CA LEU A 194 10.20 -1.59 -18.09
C LEU A 194 9.83 -3.02 -18.49
N GLY A 195 9.34 -3.20 -19.70
CA GLY A 195 9.00 -4.51 -20.26
C GLY A 195 7.50 -4.69 -20.48
N PRO A 196 7.11 -5.75 -21.21
CA PRO A 196 5.72 -6.10 -21.47
C PRO A 196 5.01 -6.54 -20.18
N ASP A 197 3.70 -6.74 -20.26
CA ASP A 197 2.88 -7.04 -19.07
C ASP A 197 3.19 -8.40 -18.41
N ASP A 198 3.71 -9.35 -19.17
CA ASP A 198 4.14 -10.67 -18.73
C ASP A 198 5.56 -10.70 -18.11
N PHE A 199 6.38 -9.70 -18.41
CA PHE A 199 7.72 -9.55 -17.85
C PHE A 199 8.05 -8.09 -17.61
N LYS A 200 8.15 -7.67 -16.36
CA LYS A 200 8.51 -6.30 -16.00
C LYS A 200 9.74 -6.24 -15.09
N LEU A 201 10.63 -5.34 -15.43
CA LEU A 201 11.69 -4.87 -14.55
C LEU A 201 11.24 -3.56 -13.92
N ASN A 202 11.07 -3.55 -12.61
CA ASN A 202 10.81 -2.34 -11.85
C ASN A 202 12.11 -1.82 -11.25
N ILE A 203 12.41 -0.57 -11.51
CA ILE A 203 13.54 0.16 -10.93
C ILE A 203 12.94 1.34 -10.17
N GLY A 204 13.24 1.46 -8.90
CA GLY A 204 12.69 2.52 -8.08
C GLY A 204 13.71 3.14 -7.15
N TYR A 205 13.39 4.36 -6.71
CA TYR A 205 14.13 5.10 -5.72
C TYR A 205 13.18 5.66 -4.66
N ASP A 206 13.52 5.45 -3.39
CA ASP A 206 12.82 6.00 -2.23
C ASP A 206 13.68 7.12 -1.63
N TRP A 207 13.22 8.37 -1.75
CA TRP A 207 13.95 9.53 -1.23
C TRP A 207 13.96 9.61 0.29
N VAL A 208 12.91 9.12 0.94
CA VAL A 208 12.84 9.13 2.40
C VAL A 208 13.84 8.16 3.01
N ARG A 209 14.08 7.02 2.34
CA ARG A 209 15.02 6.00 2.79
C ARG A 209 16.36 6.04 2.08
N GLN A 210 16.49 6.90 1.07
CA GLN A 210 17.68 7.01 0.22
C GLN A 210 18.12 5.66 -0.36
N GLN A 211 17.15 4.87 -0.83
CA GLN A 211 17.41 3.50 -1.31
C GLN A 211 16.89 3.31 -2.73
N THR A 212 17.71 2.62 -3.52
CA THR A 212 17.33 2.11 -4.83
C THR A 212 16.89 0.65 -4.70
N TYR A 213 15.85 0.27 -5.39
CA TYR A 213 15.39 -1.11 -5.43
C TYR A 213 15.13 -1.59 -6.85
N PHE A 214 15.24 -2.89 -7.04
CA PHE A 214 14.97 -3.59 -8.27
C PHE A 214 14.01 -4.74 -8.00
N ALA A 215 13.03 -4.92 -8.87
CA ALA A 215 12.15 -6.07 -8.81
C ALA A 215 11.87 -6.59 -10.21
N PHE A 216 11.96 -7.91 -10.38
CA PHE A 216 11.50 -8.59 -11.58
C PHE A 216 10.12 -9.16 -11.30
N ILE A 217 9.17 -8.88 -12.18
CA ILE A 217 7.83 -9.44 -12.14
C ILE A 217 7.68 -10.32 -13.37
N LEU A 218 7.46 -11.60 -13.14
CA LEU A 218 7.14 -12.58 -14.17
C LEU A 218 5.71 -13.06 -13.95
N ALA A 219 4.82 -12.78 -14.88
CA ALA A 219 3.47 -13.32 -14.86
C ALA A 219 3.43 -14.60 -15.70
N MET A 220 3.22 -15.74 -15.05
CA MET A 220 3.08 -17.02 -15.75
C MET A 220 1.69 -17.23 -16.36
N ASP A 221 0.72 -16.40 -16.00
CA ASP A 221 -0.62 -16.41 -16.55
C ASP A 221 -0.89 -15.13 -17.34
N THR A 222 -0.62 -15.18 -18.63
CA THR A 222 -0.80 -14.06 -19.54
C THR A 222 -2.26 -13.61 -19.71
N LYS A 223 -3.23 -14.43 -19.30
CA LYS A 223 -4.64 -14.06 -19.34
C LYS A 223 -5.04 -13.06 -18.24
N ARG A 224 -4.25 -12.93 -17.20
CA ARG A 224 -4.50 -12.02 -16.06
C ARG A 224 -3.69 -10.74 -16.08
N SER A 225 -2.56 -10.69 -16.77
CA SER A 225 -1.56 -9.63 -16.56
C SER A 225 -1.70 -8.40 -17.45
N GLY A 226 -2.34 -8.49 -18.60
CA GLY A 226 -2.17 -7.46 -19.61
C GLY A 226 -3.33 -6.50 -19.78
N VAL A 227 -4.48 -6.82 -19.28
CA VAL A 227 -5.72 -6.25 -19.81
C VAL A 227 -6.33 -5.18 -18.90
N GLU A 228 -5.83 -5.03 -17.70
CA GLU A 228 -6.50 -4.22 -16.68
C GLU A 228 -6.37 -2.71 -16.90
N PHE A 229 -5.32 -2.24 -17.53
CA PHE A 229 -5.21 -0.85 -17.95
C PHE A 229 -6.13 -0.49 -19.12
N GLU A 230 -6.49 -1.46 -19.94
CA GLU A 230 -7.40 -1.24 -21.07
C GLU A 230 -8.87 -1.48 -20.72
N LYS A 231 -9.15 -2.27 -19.70
CA LYS A 231 -10.51 -2.62 -19.27
C LYS A 231 -10.94 -1.82 -18.06
N MET A 232 -10.62 -0.63 -17.80
CA MET A 232 -11.19 0.27 -16.80
C MET A 232 -11.88 -0.42 -15.58
N GLU A 233 -11.42 -1.60 -15.19
CA GLU A 233 -11.78 -2.17 -13.92
C GLU A 233 -10.97 -1.49 -12.84
N ILE A 234 -11.65 -0.71 -12.02
CA ILE A 234 -11.05 -0.11 -10.82
C ILE A 234 -10.78 -1.25 -9.84
N LYS A 235 -9.65 -1.91 -10.01
CA LYS A 235 -9.17 -2.83 -9.00
C LYS A 235 -8.43 -2.04 -7.93
N HIS A 236 -8.97 -2.09 -6.75
CA HIS A 236 -8.31 -1.50 -5.59
C HIS A 236 -6.96 -2.16 -5.39
N PRO A 237 -5.85 -1.42 -5.40
CA PRO A 237 -4.58 -1.99 -5.01
C PRO A 237 -4.68 -2.50 -3.59
N ASP A 238 -4.16 -3.67 -3.35
CA ASP A 238 -4.02 -4.25 -2.02
C ASP A 238 -3.19 -3.33 -1.14
N ARG A 239 -3.84 -2.73 -0.15
CA ARG A 239 -3.26 -1.62 0.60
C ARG A 239 -2.94 -1.91 2.03
N LEU A 240 -2.74 -3.12 2.34
CA LEU A 240 -2.25 -3.45 3.67
C LEU A 240 -1.00 -4.28 3.59
#